data_c82963d5971eeba82cad0dd3637f32ad
#
_entry.id   c82963d5971eeba82cad0dd3637f32ad
#
_cell.length_a   1.000
_cell.length_b   1.000
_cell.length_c   1.000
_cell.angle_alpha   90.00
_cell.angle_beta   90.00
_cell.angle_gamma   90.00
#
_symmetry.space_group_name_H-M   'P 1'
#
loop_
_entity.id
_entity.type
_entity.pdbx_description
1 polymer ?
#
loop_
_entity_poly.entity_id
_entity_poly.type
_entity_poly.pdbx_seq_one_letter_code
_entity_poly.pdbx_strand_id
1 'polypeptide(L)'
;MNRLHRLALLFAFALLAQGCGRSAQGPLPVALIGDRSALQGASIRLPPAGQVLRAATGEGLVGFDKEGRVVPAIAERWIIMDDGASYIFRLRDGIWPDGTAITAETTAAALRKALAALKGTALGLDLMAIAQVRVMATRVIEIDLIAPEPDLLTLLAQPELGLLRAARGSGLMALKRENGQLLLSLIPPEQRGLPPQESFARRSRTLVVELVPAARGVARFNDGYVDALLGGRIDSLPLAQIGGLSRGNVQLDPVIGMFGIMIDGAQGFLAESPNREALALAIDR
;
A
#
# COMPACT_ATOMS: atom_id res chain seq x y z
N MET A 1 -16.03 -30.68 -53.47
CA MET A 1 -15.45 -29.71 -52.50
C MET A 1 -13.92 -29.89 -52.56
N ASN A 2 -13.25 -29.03 -53.30
CA ASN A 2 -11.85 -29.21 -53.71
C ASN A 2 -10.88 -29.12 -52.53
N ARG A 3 -9.80 -29.92 -52.57
CA ARG A 3 -8.72 -29.93 -51.55
C ARG A 3 -8.16 -28.52 -51.27
N LEU A 4 -8.18 -27.61 -52.28
CA LEU A 4 -7.78 -26.21 -52.13
C LEU A 4 -8.68 -25.42 -51.13
N HIS A 5 -10.00 -25.65 -51.14
CA HIS A 5 -10.93 -24.98 -50.22
C HIS A 5 -10.74 -25.44 -48.77
N ARG A 6 -10.37 -26.71 -48.55
CA ARG A 6 -10.07 -27.21 -47.20
C ARG A 6 -8.73 -26.66 -46.65
N LEU A 7 -7.74 -26.51 -47.55
CA LEU A 7 -6.46 -25.86 -47.14
C LEU A 7 -6.65 -24.37 -46.82
N ALA A 8 -7.44 -23.65 -47.63
CA ALA A 8 -7.72 -22.22 -47.37
C ALA A 8 -8.50 -22.01 -46.07
N LEU A 9 -9.45 -22.89 -45.71
CA LEU A 9 -10.18 -22.82 -44.45
C LEU A 9 -9.29 -23.15 -43.26
N LEU A 10 -8.38 -24.11 -43.37
CA LEU A 10 -7.40 -24.44 -42.32
C LEU A 10 -6.40 -23.30 -42.10
N PHE A 11 -5.99 -22.62 -43.18
CA PHE A 11 -5.08 -21.45 -43.07
C PHE A 11 -5.78 -20.22 -42.47
N ALA A 12 -7.06 -19.99 -42.80
CA ALA A 12 -7.87 -18.93 -42.21
C ALA A 12 -8.15 -19.19 -40.71
N PHE A 13 -8.33 -20.44 -40.29
CA PHE A 13 -8.52 -20.78 -38.89
C PHE A 13 -7.22 -20.67 -38.08
N ALA A 14 -6.06 -20.94 -38.67
CA ALA A 14 -4.75 -20.76 -38.03
C ALA A 14 -4.37 -19.28 -37.82
N LEU A 15 -4.87 -18.38 -38.69
CA LEU A 15 -4.67 -16.93 -38.54
C LEU A 15 -5.56 -16.30 -37.46
N LEU A 16 -6.70 -16.92 -37.15
CA LEU A 16 -7.59 -16.48 -36.06
C LEU A 16 -7.12 -16.95 -34.68
N ALA A 17 -6.20 -17.91 -34.59
CA ALA A 17 -5.62 -18.40 -33.33
C ALA A 17 -4.44 -17.54 -32.80
N GLN A 18 -4.02 -16.51 -33.52
CA GLN A 18 -3.13 -15.46 -32.99
C GLN A 18 -3.94 -14.45 -32.18
N GLY A 19 -4.74 -14.93 -31.26
CA GLY A 19 -5.31 -14.12 -30.20
C GLY A 19 -4.15 -13.42 -29.48
N CYS A 20 -4.22 -12.11 -29.36
CA CYS A 20 -3.31 -11.27 -28.59
C CYS A 20 -3.21 -11.71 -27.13
N GLY A 21 -2.64 -12.87 -26.87
CA GLY A 21 -2.18 -13.29 -25.56
C GLY A 21 -1.01 -12.41 -25.20
N ARG A 22 -1.21 -11.39 -24.35
CA ARG A 22 -0.07 -10.75 -23.66
C ARG A 22 0.82 -11.85 -23.13
N SER A 23 2.12 -11.81 -23.41
CA SER A 23 3.04 -12.84 -22.97
C SER A 23 2.90 -12.99 -21.46
N ALA A 24 2.72 -14.21 -20.97
CA ALA A 24 2.59 -14.51 -19.54
C ALA A 24 3.79 -13.98 -18.70
N GLN A 25 4.85 -13.52 -19.34
CA GLN A 25 6.09 -13.02 -18.75
C GLN A 25 6.33 -11.51 -18.95
N GLY A 26 5.48 -10.81 -19.71
CA GLY A 26 5.61 -9.37 -19.95
C GLY A 26 5.29 -8.49 -18.73
N PRO A 27 5.62 -7.18 -18.77
CA PRO A 27 5.19 -6.24 -17.74
C PRO A 27 3.67 -6.20 -17.59
N LEU A 28 3.19 -5.99 -16.37
CA LEU A 28 1.77 -5.93 -16.05
C LEU A 28 1.33 -4.45 -15.99
N PRO A 29 0.47 -3.97 -16.90
CA PRO A 29 -0.05 -2.62 -16.84
C PRO A 29 -1.11 -2.51 -15.73
N VAL A 30 -0.93 -1.52 -14.85
CA VAL A 30 -1.78 -1.26 -13.69
C VAL A 30 -2.17 0.21 -13.66
N ALA A 31 -3.46 0.49 -13.51
CA ALA A 31 -3.92 1.83 -13.18
C ALA A 31 -4.03 1.99 -11.66
N LEU A 32 -3.55 3.10 -11.13
CA LEU A 32 -3.70 3.49 -9.74
C LEU A 32 -4.46 4.80 -9.69
N ILE A 33 -5.59 4.81 -9.00
CA ILE A 33 -6.43 6.01 -8.87
C ILE A 33 -5.69 7.05 -8.02
N GLY A 34 -5.39 8.19 -8.64
CA GLY A 34 -4.65 9.27 -8.01
C GLY A 34 -4.00 10.20 -9.03
N ASP A 35 -3.18 11.10 -8.55
CA ASP A 35 -2.44 12.06 -9.35
C ASP A 35 -0.94 12.07 -9.00
N ARG A 36 -0.20 12.99 -9.62
CA ARG A 36 1.25 13.08 -9.43
C ARG A 36 1.70 13.46 -8.01
N SER A 37 0.81 13.95 -7.15
CA SER A 37 1.13 14.26 -5.74
C SER A 37 1.49 12.98 -4.98
N ALA A 38 0.95 11.84 -5.40
CA ALA A 38 1.28 10.52 -4.86
C ALA A 38 2.78 10.17 -4.98
N LEU A 39 3.50 10.82 -5.90
CA LEU A 39 4.93 10.58 -6.15
C LEU A 39 5.85 11.47 -5.31
N GLN A 40 5.31 12.34 -4.49
CA GLN A 40 6.08 13.15 -3.55
C GLN A 40 6.50 12.29 -2.36
N GLY A 41 7.37 11.31 -2.65
CA GLY A 41 7.74 10.22 -1.74
C GLY A 41 8.42 10.62 -0.43
N ALA A 42 8.83 11.88 -0.28
CA ALA A 42 9.33 12.43 0.98
C ALA A 42 8.19 12.99 1.85
N SER A 43 6.99 13.16 1.31
CA SER A 43 5.84 13.59 2.08
C SER A 43 5.38 12.48 3.01
N ILE A 44 5.04 12.87 4.21
CA ILE A 44 4.47 11.98 5.21
C ILE A 44 2.95 12.05 5.23
N ARG A 45 2.38 13.12 4.69
CA ARG A 45 0.94 13.18 4.37
C ARG A 45 0.74 12.56 3.00
N LEU A 46 0.54 11.26 2.99
CA LEU A 46 0.37 10.49 1.76
C LEU A 46 -1.08 10.59 1.27
N PRO A 47 -1.33 11.01 0.02
CA PRO A 47 -2.62 10.79 -0.60
C PRO A 47 -2.85 9.27 -0.78
N PRO A 48 -4.08 8.79 -1.00
CA PRO A 48 -4.39 7.36 -1.08
C PRO A 48 -3.47 6.57 -2.02
N ALA A 49 -3.21 7.08 -3.22
CA ALA A 49 -2.26 6.46 -4.14
C ALA A 49 -0.81 6.44 -3.60
N GLY A 50 -0.45 7.47 -2.83
CA GLY A 50 0.85 7.53 -2.14
C GLY A 50 0.98 6.47 -1.05
N GLN A 51 -0.11 6.16 -0.34
CA GLN A 51 -0.14 5.09 0.66
C GLN A 51 0.09 3.72 -0.01
N VAL A 52 -0.58 3.45 -1.13
CA VAL A 52 -0.39 2.20 -1.92
C VAL A 52 1.08 2.08 -2.38
N LEU A 53 1.65 3.15 -2.93
CA LEU A 53 3.05 3.15 -3.38
C LEU A 53 4.02 3.01 -2.20
N ARG A 54 3.74 3.65 -1.06
CA ARG A 54 4.56 3.53 0.14
C ARG A 54 4.49 2.13 0.73
N ALA A 55 3.31 1.51 0.81
CA ALA A 55 3.14 0.14 1.28
C ALA A 55 3.92 -0.87 0.41
N ALA A 56 4.01 -0.63 -0.90
CA ALA A 56 4.80 -1.47 -1.80
C ALA A 56 6.31 -1.27 -1.65
N THR A 57 6.78 -0.04 -1.36
CA THR A 57 8.19 0.35 -1.43
C THR A 57 8.87 0.58 -0.08
N GLY A 58 8.11 0.69 0.99
CA GLY A 58 8.61 0.89 2.37
C GLY A 58 8.10 -0.20 3.30
N GLU A 59 8.97 -0.67 4.18
CA GLU A 59 8.60 -1.56 5.29
C GLU A 59 8.59 -0.77 6.60
N GLY A 60 7.54 -0.95 7.42
CA GLY A 60 7.52 -0.54 8.82
C GLY A 60 8.23 -1.56 9.73
N LEU A 61 8.18 -1.34 11.03
CA LEU A 61 8.56 -2.38 12.00
C LEU A 61 7.69 -3.62 11.84
N VAL A 62 6.41 -3.39 11.64
CA VAL A 62 5.37 -4.38 11.35
C VAL A 62 4.60 -3.91 10.12
N GLY A 63 3.80 -4.78 9.53
CA GLY A 63 2.97 -4.48 8.37
C GLY A 63 1.64 -5.22 8.43
N PHE A 64 0.80 -5.07 7.41
CA PHE A 64 -0.44 -5.80 7.27
C PHE A 64 -0.32 -6.95 6.27
N ASP A 65 -0.97 -8.07 6.56
CA ASP A 65 -1.24 -9.10 5.57
C ASP A 65 -2.52 -8.78 4.75
N LYS A 66 -2.86 -9.68 3.83
CA LYS A 66 -4.05 -9.52 2.97
C LYS A 66 -5.37 -9.60 3.71
N GLU A 67 -5.39 -10.10 4.94
CA GLU A 67 -6.54 -10.13 5.85
C GLU A 67 -6.59 -8.92 6.80
N GLY A 68 -5.63 -7.98 6.69
CA GLY A 68 -5.52 -6.80 7.56
C GLY A 68 -4.95 -7.10 8.95
N ARG A 69 -4.35 -8.27 9.17
CA ARG A 69 -3.70 -8.63 10.43
C ARG A 69 -2.28 -8.12 10.47
N VAL A 70 -1.84 -7.68 11.64
CA VAL A 70 -0.45 -7.24 11.83
C VAL A 70 0.50 -8.44 11.74
N VAL A 71 1.50 -8.31 10.91
CA VAL A 71 2.54 -9.32 10.65
C VAL A 71 3.95 -8.73 10.78
N PRO A 72 4.98 -9.58 11.02
CA PRO A 72 6.37 -9.15 10.99
C PRO A 72 6.77 -8.47 9.68
N ALA A 73 7.65 -7.43 9.78
CA ALA A 73 8.24 -6.76 8.62
C ALA A 73 9.75 -6.53 8.88
N ILE A 74 10.21 -5.31 9.22
CA ILE A 74 11.61 -5.10 9.66
C ILE A 74 11.85 -5.80 11.01
N ALA A 75 10.85 -5.81 11.90
CA ALA A 75 10.90 -6.64 13.09
C ALA A 75 10.44 -8.07 12.75
N GLU A 76 11.25 -9.07 13.09
CA GLU A 76 10.90 -10.49 12.95
C GLU A 76 9.93 -10.96 14.04
N ARG A 77 9.95 -10.31 15.21
CA ARG A 77 9.09 -10.59 16.38
C ARG A 77 9.11 -9.42 17.36
N TRP A 78 8.15 -9.41 18.27
CA TRP A 78 8.06 -8.45 19.35
C TRP A 78 7.51 -9.07 20.64
N ILE A 79 7.73 -8.39 21.76
CA ILE A 79 7.20 -8.73 23.08
C ILE A 79 6.57 -7.46 23.65
N ILE A 80 5.42 -7.62 24.28
CA ILE A 80 4.71 -6.55 24.99
C ILE A 80 4.99 -6.72 26.48
N MET A 81 5.43 -5.65 27.13
CA MET A 81 5.82 -5.61 28.53
C MET A 81 5.03 -4.52 29.25
N ASP A 82 5.09 -4.54 30.58
CA ASP A 82 4.54 -3.52 31.45
C ASP A 82 3.06 -3.20 31.16
N ASP A 83 2.25 -4.26 31.04
CA ASP A 83 0.81 -4.21 30.72
C ASP A 83 0.49 -3.37 29.47
N GLY A 84 1.40 -3.40 28.48
CA GLY A 84 1.21 -2.68 27.21
C GLY A 84 1.87 -1.30 27.16
N ALA A 85 2.66 -0.94 28.18
CA ALA A 85 3.38 0.33 28.19
C ALA A 85 4.79 0.26 27.55
N SER A 86 5.30 -0.93 27.23
CA SER A 86 6.58 -1.11 26.53
C SER A 86 6.48 -2.22 25.49
N TYR A 87 7.11 -1.99 24.35
CA TYR A 87 7.18 -2.93 23.20
C TYR A 87 8.63 -3.13 22.80
N ILE A 88 9.10 -4.38 22.89
CA ILE A 88 10.48 -4.75 22.51
C ILE A 88 10.43 -5.45 21.17
N PHE A 89 11.07 -4.90 20.15
CA PHE A 89 11.13 -5.43 18.80
C PHE A 89 12.52 -6.01 18.51
N ARG A 90 12.57 -7.27 18.05
CA ARG A 90 13.77 -7.87 17.49
C ARG A 90 13.75 -7.73 15.97
N LEU A 91 14.79 -7.07 15.43
CA LEU A 91 14.92 -6.82 14.01
C LEU A 91 15.47 -8.06 13.29
N ARG A 92 14.96 -8.30 12.07
CA ARG A 92 15.51 -9.32 11.17
C ARG A 92 16.88 -8.92 10.66
N ASP A 93 17.64 -9.89 10.17
CA ASP A 93 18.79 -9.61 9.33
C ASP A 93 18.33 -8.99 8.00
N GLY A 94 19.14 -8.10 7.45
CA GLY A 94 18.82 -7.47 6.19
C GLY A 94 19.68 -6.23 5.93
N ILE A 95 19.45 -5.65 4.76
CA ILE A 95 20.15 -4.46 4.30
C ILE A 95 19.14 -3.40 3.82
N TRP A 96 19.49 -2.15 4.05
CA TRP A 96 18.79 -1.01 3.47
C TRP A 96 19.14 -0.86 2.00
N PRO A 97 18.32 -0.14 1.20
CA PRO A 97 18.61 0.10 -0.21
C PRO A 97 19.92 0.85 -0.51
N ASP A 98 20.55 1.43 0.50
CA ASP A 98 21.88 2.07 0.41
C ASP A 98 23.03 1.09 0.71
N GLY A 99 22.73 -0.20 0.94
CA GLY A 99 23.69 -1.24 1.25
C GLY A 99 24.10 -1.34 2.73
N THR A 100 23.61 -0.44 3.58
CA THR A 100 23.90 -0.51 5.04
C THR A 100 23.06 -1.56 5.73
N ALA A 101 23.58 -2.17 6.80
CA ALA A 101 22.84 -3.17 7.57
C ALA A 101 21.61 -2.57 8.28
N ILE A 102 20.55 -3.36 8.37
CA ILE A 102 19.41 -3.08 9.25
C ILE A 102 19.88 -3.36 10.68
N THR A 103 20.10 -2.30 11.45
CA THR A 103 20.46 -2.37 12.86
C THR A 103 19.46 -1.60 13.71
N ALA A 104 19.54 -1.77 15.00
CA ALA A 104 18.70 -1.01 15.93
C ALA A 104 18.92 0.51 15.80
N GLU A 105 20.17 0.95 15.62
CA GLU A 105 20.52 2.37 15.47
C GLU A 105 19.91 2.94 14.17
N THR A 106 20.11 2.24 13.04
CA THR A 106 19.62 2.72 11.73
C THR A 106 18.10 2.72 11.67
N THR A 107 17.47 1.72 12.28
CA THR A 107 16.00 1.58 12.31
C THR A 107 15.38 2.60 13.28
N ALA A 108 15.92 2.75 14.48
CA ALA A 108 15.44 3.75 15.45
C ALA A 108 15.58 5.18 14.91
N ALA A 109 16.67 5.48 14.20
CA ALA A 109 16.85 6.79 13.56
C ALA A 109 15.79 7.05 12.49
N ALA A 110 15.51 6.05 11.63
CA ALA A 110 14.47 6.15 10.60
C ALA A 110 13.07 6.30 11.22
N LEU A 111 12.75 5.52 12.26
CA LEU A 111 11.48 5.60 12.98
C LEU A 111 11.28 6.96 13.66
N ARG A 112 12.27 7.44 14.42
CA ARG A 112 12.19 8.77 15.04
C ARG A 112 11.98 9.88 14.00
N LYS A 113 12.62 9.78 12.84
CA LYS A 113 12.41 10.71 11.73
C LYS A 113 10.99 10.67 11.21
N ALA A 114 10.42 9.47 11.03
CA ALA A 114 9.04 9.30 10.60
C ALA A 114 8.06 9.87 11.62
N LEU A 115 8.22 9.54 12.92
CA LEU A 115 7.40 10.07 14.01
C LEU A 115 7.46 11.61 14.09
N ALA A 116 8.65 12.19 13.97
CA ALA A 116 8.82 13.66 14.00
C ALA A 116 8.08 14.34 12.84
N ALA A 117 8.07 13.72 11.68
CA ALA A 117 7.43 14.26 10.50
C ALA A 117 5.89 14.07 10.51
N LEU A 118 5.36 13.12 11.29
CA LEU A 118 3.91 12.93 11.50
C LEU A 118 3.30 13.93 12.49
N LYS A 119 4.09 14.71 13.20
CA LYS A 119 3.58 15.72 14.17
C LYS A 119 2.56 16.64 13.49
N GLY A 120 1.40 16.80 14.14
CA GLY A 120 0.29 17.62 13.64
C GLY A 120 -0.57 16.94 12.56
N THR A 121 -0.40 15.65 12.32
CA THR A 121 -1.34 14.82 11.54
C THR A 121 -2.24 14.02 12.47
N ALA A 122 -3.37 13.48 11.98
CA ALA A 122 -4.24 12.60 12.75
C ALA A 122 -3.45 11.38 13.30
N LEU A 123 -2.72 10.67 12.44
CA LEU A 123 -1.88 9.54 12.86
C LEU A 123 -0.81 9.97 13.88
N GLY A 124 -0.25 11.20 13.73
CA GLY A 124 0.71 11.73 14.70
C GLY A 124 0.10 12.01 16.07
N LEU A 125 -1.20 12.32 16.14
CA LEU A 125 -1.93 12.45 17.41
C LEU A 125 -2.10 11.08 18.10
N ASP A 126 -2.47 10.05 17.34
CA ASP A 126 -2.61 8.69 17.87
C ASP A 126 -1.25 8.14 18.37
N LEU A 127 -0.14 8.52 17.70
CA LEU A 127 1.22 8.12 18.06
C LEU A 127 1.86 8.98 19.19
N MET A 128 1.15 9.97 19.75
CA MET A 128 1.66 10.78 20.87
C MET A 128 1.88 9.96 22.15
N ALA A 129 1.28 8.79 22.26
CA ALA A 129 1.54 7.85 23.35
C ALA A 129 3.01 7.37 23.38
N ILE A 130 3.74 7.43 22.25
CA ILE A 130 5.16 7.04 22.19
C ILE A 130 6.00 8.08 22.91
N ALA A 131 6.52 7.69 24.08
CA ALA A 131 7.43 8.52 24.88
C ALA A 131 8.84 8.48 24.31
N GLN A 132 9.33 7.29 23.99
CA GLN A 132 10.71 7.08 23.59
C GLN A 132 10.88 5.86 22.70
N VAL A 133 11.86 5.93 21.78
CA VAL A 133 12.37 4.79 21.02
C VAL A 133 13.81 4.57 21.44
N ARG A 134 14.14 3.45 22.05
CA ARG A 134 15.48 3.12 22.58
C ARG A 134 16.15 2.01 21.77
N VAL A 135 17.47 2.09 21.69
CA VAL A 135 18.33 1.02 21.18
C VAL A 135 18.78 0.20 22.37
N MET A 136 18.43 -1.08 22.41
CA MET A 136 18.76 -1.98 23.52
C MET A 136 19.95 -2.87 23.19
N ALA A 137 20.06 -3.31 21.96
CA ALA A 137 21.17 -4.14 21.43
C ALA A 137 21.24 -3.95 19.91
N THR A 138 22.22 -4.56 19.25
CA THR A 138 22.47 -4.41 17.80
C THR A 138 21.23 -4.59 16.93
N ARG A 139 20.30 -5.47 17.36
CA ARG A 139 19.05 -5.76 16.62
C ARG A 139 17.81 -5.70 17.51
N VAL A 140 17.87 -4.97 18.61
CA VAL A 140 16.74 -4.85 19.53
C VAL A 140 16.47 -3.38 19.80
N ILE A 141 15.24 -2.97 19.49
CA ILE A 141 14.72 -1.64 19.85
C ILE A 141 13.54 -1.80 20.79
N GLU A 142 13.39 -0.81 21.64
CA GLU A 142 12.27 -0.71 22.57
C GLU A 142 11.52 0.60 22.31
N ILE A 143 10.20 0.51 22.35
CA ILE A 143 9.29 1.65 22.27
C ILE A 143 8.57 1.72 23.62
N ASP A 144 8.86 2.76 24.39
CA ASP A 144 8.18 3.07 25.63
C ASP A 144 7.00 3.99 25.38
N LEU A 145 5.91 3.78 26.06
CA LEU A 145 4.69 4.57 25.99
C LEU A 145 4.47 5.35 27.29
N ILE A 146 3.81 6.50 27.18
CA ILE A 146 3.33 7.30 28.33
C ILE A 146 2.20 6.55 29.04
N ALA A 147 1.37 5.86 28.28
CA ALA A 147 0.25 5.02 28.73
C ALA A 147 0.07 3.87 27.74
N PRO A 148 -0.48 2.72 28.16
CA PRO A 148 -0.78 1.59 27.28
C PRO A 148 -1.62 2.01 26.09
N GLU A 149 -1.19 1.59 24.88
CA GLU A 149 -1.90 1.82 23.61
C GLU A 149 -2.14 0.45 22.93
N PRO A 150 -3.34 -0.13 23.06
CA PRO A 150 -3.63 -1.45 22.53
C PRO A 150 -3.46 -1.55 21.01
N ASP A 151 -3.69 -0.46 20.30
CA ASP A 151 -3.65 -0.39 18.84
C ASP A 151 -2.26 0.00 18.29
N LEU A 152 -1.23 0.12 19.14
CA LEU A 152 0.10 0.56 18.73
C LEU A 152 0.64 -0.22 17.53
N LEU A 153 0.50 -1.54 17.51
CA LEU A 153 0.98 -2.35 16.39
C LEU A 153 0.25 -2.03 15.08
N THR A 154 -1.06 -1.79 15.16
CA THR A 154 -1.89 -1.38 14.02
C THR A 154 -1.48 0.01 13.51
N LEU A 155 -1.19 0.93 14.43
CA LEU A 155 -0.66 2.26 14.10
C LEU A 155 0.74 2.17 13.45
N LEU A 156 1.63 1.33 13.98
CA LEU A 156 2.98 1.12 13.44
C LEU A 156 2.98 0.42 12.07
N ALA A 157 1.91 -0.30 11.71
CA ALA A 157 1.76 -0.96 10.42
C ALA A 157 1.27 -0.03 9.31
N GLN A 158 0.89 1.22 9.62
CA GLN A 158 0.40 2.17 8.63
C GLN A 158 1.47 2.53 7.59
N PRO A 159 1.09 2.72 6.31
CA PRO A 159 2.03 3.02 5.23
C PRO A 159 2.94 4.23 5.50
N GLU A 160 2.46 5.23 6.23
CA GLU A 160 3.21 6.42 6.63
C GLU A 160 4.43 6.07 7.48
N LEU A 161 4.36 4.96 8.22
CA LEU A 161 5.47 4.43 9.02
C LEU A 161 6.32 3.40 8.26
N GLY A 162 6.11 3.25 6.95
CA GLY A 162 7.08 2.63 6.07
C GLY A 162 8.39 3.39 6.11
N LEU A 163 9.42 2.80 6.72
CA LEU A 163 10.67 3.48 7.01
C LEU A 163 11.48 3.73 5.75
N LEU A 164 12.02 4.93 5.63
CA LEU A 164 12.86 5.36 4.52
C LEU A 164 14.25 5.71 4.99
N ARG A 165 15.24 5.28 4.21
CA ARG A 165 16.63 5.69 4.33
C ARG A 165 17.11 6.23 2.98
N ALA A 166 17.70 7.43 2.97
CA ALA A 166 18.06 8.14 1.72
C ALA A 166 16.88 8.22 0.71
N ALA A 167 15.66 8.50 1.21
CA ALA A 167 14.41 8.58 0.44
C ALA A 167 13.99 7.26 -0.26
N ARG A 168 14.61 6.13 0.08
CA ARG A 168 14.26 4.79 -0.41
C ARG A 168 13.86 3.89 0.75
N GLY A 169 12.81 3.08 0.55
CA GLY A 169 12.35 2.12 1.54
C GLY A 169 12.91 0.72 1.30
N SER A 170 12.91 -0.09 2.35
CA SER A 170 13.30 -1.51 2.33
C SER A 170 12.16 -2.44 1.96
N GLY A 171 11.08 -1.91 1.34
CA GLY A 171 9.90 -2.69 0.98
C GLY A 171 10.17 -3.76 -0.07
N LEU A 172 9.09 -4.49 -0.41
CA LEU A 172 9.14 -5.59 -1.36
C LEU A 172 9.47 -5.15 -2.78
N MET A 173 9.14 -3.91 -3.13
CA MET A 173 9.25 -3.39 -4.50
C MET A 173 10.11 -2.12 -4.55
N ALA A 174 10.84 -1.99 -5.65
CA ALA A 174 11.53 -0.76 -6.04
C ALA A 174 10.67 0.02 -7.04
N LEU A 175 10.50 1.32 -6.79
CA LEU A 175 9.87 2.24 -7.73
C LEU A 175 10.95 2.95 -8.55
N LYS A 176 10.88 2.81 -9.87
CA LYS A 176 11.71 3.54 -10.83
C LYS A 176 10.84 4.37 -11.76
N ARG A 177 11.42 5.45 -12.27
CA ARG A 177 10.80 6.25 -13.31
C ARG A 177 11.68 6.19 -14.55
N GLU A 178 11.17 5.59 -15.61
CA GLU A 178 11.85 5.41 -16.88
C GLU A 178 10.93 5.84 -18.04
N ASN A 179 11.44 6.66 -18.96
CA ASN A 179 10.69 7.11 -20.14
C ASN A 179 9.29 7.67 -19.82
N GLY A 180 9.14 8.34 -18.68
CA GLY A 180 7.86 8.89 -18.22
C GLY A 180 6.90 7.89 -17.58
N GLN A 181 7.24 6.61 -17.54
CA GLN A 181 6.49 5.54 -16.90
C GLN A 181 6.97 5.28 -15.48
N LEU A 182 6.07 4.79 -14.63
CA LEU A 182 6.38 4.32 -13.29
C LEU A 182 6.49 2.80 -13.34
N LEU A 183 7.63 2.28 -12.93
CA LEU A 183 7.91 0.85 -12.89
C LEU A 183 8.06 0.42 -11.43
N LEU A 184 7.21 -0.51 -11.00
CA LEU A 184 7.33 -1.20 -9.72
C LEU A 184 7.83 -2.62 -9.98
N SER A 185 9.02 -2.94 -9.49
CA SER A 185 9.63 -4.26 -9.64
C SER A 185 9.92 -4.87 -8.28
N LEU A 186 9.63 -6.14 -8.11
CA LEU A 186 10.00 -6.88 -6.90
C LEU A 186 11.53 -6.88 -6.74
N ILE A 187 11.99 -6.61 -5.52
CA ILE A 187 13.40 -6.67 -5.16
C ILE A 187 13.75 -8.13 -4.85
N PRO A 188 14.78 -8.71 -5.50
CA PRO A 188 15.22 -10.07 -5.18
C PRO A 188 15.49 -10.26 -3.69
N PRO A 189 15.09 -11.40 -3.08
CA PRO A 189 15.24 -11.64 -1.65
C PRO A 189 16.68 -11.43 -1.17
N GLU A 190 17.67 -11.88 -1.91
CA GLU A 190 19.10 -11.73 -1.59
C GLU A 190 19.55 -10.26 -1.52
N GLN A 191 18.95 -9.36 -2.31
CA GLN A 191 19.22 -7.92 -2.24
C GLN A 191 18.59 -7.26 -1.01
N ARG A 192 17.73 -7.97 -0.31
CA ARG A 192 17.11 -7.56 0.95
C ARG A 192 17.75 -8.26 2.16
N GLY A 193 18.83 -9.05 1.93
CA GLY A 193 19.49 -9.84 2.97
C GLY A 193 18.74 -11.09 3.37
N LEU A 194 17.87 -11.61 2.50
CA LEU A 194 17.09 -12.83 2.70
C LEU A 194 17.65 -13.97 1.84
N PRO A 195 17.38 -15.25 2.17
CA PRO A 195 17.80 -16.37 1.35
C PRO A 195 17.26 -16.26 -0.09
N PRO A 196 18.03 -16.66 -1.11
CA PRO A 196 17.60 -16.65 -2.49
C PRO A 196 16.43 -17.63 -2.72
N GLN A 197 15.54 -17.27 -3.66
CA GLN A 197 14.41 -18.10 -4.08
C GLN A 197 14.58 -18.48 -5.55
N GLU A 198 14.80 -19.74 -5.86
CA GLU A 198 15.04 -20.24 -7.22
C GLU A 198 13.94 -19.88 -8.23
N SER A 199 12.68 -19.79 -7.78
CA SER A 199 11.55 -19.45 -8.64
C SER A 199 11.27 -17.95 -8.75
N PHE A 200 12.05 -17.09 -8.07
CA PHE A 200 11.78 -15.67 -8.00
C PHE A 200 11.66 -15.01 -9.39
N ALA A 201 12.66 -15.19 -10.23
CA ALA A 201 12.68 -14.57 -11.57
C ALA A 201 11.51 -15.01 -12.47
N ARG A 202 11.02 -16.25 -12.31
CA ARG A 202 9.88 -16.77 -13.07
C ARG A 202 8.52 -16.28 -12.55
N ARG A 203 8.43 -15.95 -11.27
CA ARG A 203 7.20 -15.53 -10.61
C ARG A 203 7.06 -14.02 -10.49
N SER A 204 8.17 -13.29 -10.57
CA SER A 204 8.15 -11.83 -10.45
C SER A 204 7.85 -11.17 -11.80
N ARG A 205 7.01 -10.17 -11.76
CA ARG A 205 6.68 -9.32 -12.91
C ARG A 205 6.86 -7.86 -12.54
N THR A 206 7.31 -7.06 -13.48
CA THR A 206 7.34 -5.60 -13.32
C THR A 206 5.93 -5.05 -13.58
N LEU A 207 5.46 -4.19 -12.70
CA LEU A 207 4.22 -3.45 -12.89
C LEU A 207 4.55 -2.13 -13.59
N VAL A 208 3.84 -1.83 -14.68
CA VAL A 208 3.84 -0.51 -15.32
C VAL A 208 2.65 0.25 -14.76
N VAL A 209 2.90 1.21 -13.87
CA VAL A 209 1.86 1.92 -13.14
C VAL A 209 1.56 3.26 -13.81
N GLU A 210 0.30 3.52 -14.09
CA GLU A 210 -0.19 4.84 -14.46
C GLU A 210 -1.08 5.43 -13.37
N LEU A 211 -0.89 6.71 -13.07
CA LEU A 211 -1.75 7.45 -12.14
C LEU A 211 -2.86 8.13 -12.93
N VAL A 212 -4.11 7.83 -12.60
CA VAL A 212 -5.28 8.29 -13.34
C VAL A 212 -6.45 8.65 -12.42
N PRO A 213 -7.34 9.57 -12.83
CA PRO A 213 -8.63 9.74 -12.17
C PRO A 213 -9.48 8.47 -12.25
N ALA A 214 -10.38 8.25 -11.26
CA ALA A 214 -11.18 7.04 -11.13
C ALA A 214 -11.95 6.68 -12.41
N ALA A 215 -12.67 7.63 -13.02
CA ALA A 215 -13.46 7.38 -14.24
C ALA A 215 -12.57 6.90 -15.40
N ARG A 216 -11.38 7.49 -15.57
CA ARG A 216 -10.43 7.05 -16.60
C ARG A 216 -9.85 5.68 -16.28
N GLY A 217 -9.56 5.40 -15.01
CA GLY A 217 -9.07 4.09 -14.57
C GLY A 217 -10.05 2.97 -14.88
N VAL A 218 -11.34 3.20 -14.57
CA VAL A 218 -12.43 2.25 -14.89
C VAL A 218 -12.56 2.03 -16.40
N ALA A 219 -12.56 3.09 -17.21
CA ALA A 219 -12.61 2.96 -18.67
C ALA A 219 -11.42 2.13 -19.19
N ARG A 220 -10.20 2.44 -18.76
CA ARG A 220 -9.00 1.68 -19.19
C ARG A 220 -9.03 0.22 -18.79
N PHE A 221 -9.59 -0.11 -17.62
CA PHE A 221 -9.77 -1.49 -17.19
C PHE A 221 -10.80 -2.22 -18.04
N ASN A 222 -11.97 -1.60 -18.29
CA ASN A 222 -13.03 -2.18 -19.11
C ASN A 222 -12.60 -2.40 -20.56
N ASP A 223 -11.80 -1.48 -21.10
CA ASP A 223 -11.25 -1.56 -22.47
C ASP A 223 -10.05 -2.53 -22.59
N GLY A 224 -9.61 -3.13 -21.46
CA GLY A 224 -8.49 -4.08 -21.43
C GLY A 224 -7.11 -3.44 -21.62
N TYR A 225 -6.96 -2.12 -21.42
CA TYR A 225 -5.66 -1.44 -21.47
C TYR A 225 -4.82 -1.70 -20.23
N VAL A 226 -5.45 -1.97 -19.09
CA VAL A 226 -4.79 -2.33 -17.83
C VAL A 226 -5.35 -3.63 -17.30
N ASP A 227 -4.52 -4.41 -16.64
CA ASP A 227 -4.89 -5.71 -16.07
C ASP A 227 -5.42 -5.57 -14.63
N ALA A 228 -5.13 -4.44 -13.97
CA ALA A 228 -5.63 -4.14 -12.63
C ALA A 228 -5.88 -2.65 -12.46
N LEU A 229 -6.89 -2.32 -11.65
CA LEU A 229 -7.20 -0.98 -11.17
C LEU A 229 -7.15 -0.98 -9.65
N LEU A 230 -6.30 -0.16 -9.07
CA LEU A 230 -6.05 -0.07 -7.63
C LEU A 230 -6.42 1.31 -7.07
N GLY A 231 -6.58 1.37 -5.75
CA GLY A 231 -6.82 2.63 -5.03
C GLY A 231 -8.27 3.14 -5.14
N GLY A 232 -9.21 2.26 -5.52
CA GLY A 232 -10.64 2.57 -5.48
C GLY A 232 -11.10 2.86 -4.04
N ARG A 233 -12.07 3.75 -3.92
CA ARG A 233 -12.71 4.11 -2.65
C ARG A 233 -14.22 4.03 -2.81
N ILE A 234 -14.93 4.15 -1.70
CA ILE A 234 -16.40 4.06 -1.71
C ILE A 234 -17.05 5.12 -2.61
N ASP A 235 -16.44 6.30 -2.73
CA ASP A 235 -16.90 7.37 -3.61
C ASP A 235 -16.74 7.07 -5.10
N SER A 236 -15.76 6.24 -5.46
CA SER A 236 -15.50 5.83 -6.84
C SER A 236 -16.12 4.46 -7.20
N LEU A 237 -16.60 3.71 -6.21
CA LEU A 237 -17.18 2.39 -6.42
C LEU A 237 -18.38 2.39 -7.41
N PRO A 238 -19.30 3.39 -7.40
CA PRO A 238 -20.41 3.44 -8.36
C PRO A 238 -19.95 3.52 -9.82
N LEU A 239 -18.75 4.04 -10.10
CA LEU A 239 -18.20 4.11 -11.47
C LEU A 239 -17.87 2.74 -12.03
N ALA A 240 -17.60 1.75 -11.18
CA ALA A 240 -17.19 0.42 -11.60
C ALA A 240 -18.33 -0.41 -12.22
N GLN A 241 -19.60 0.01 -12.09
CA GLN A 241 -20.79 -0.67 -12.64
C GLN A 241 -20.77 -2.18 -12.37
N ILE A 242 -20.56 -2.57 -11.13
CA ILE A 242 -20.36 -3.95 -10.73
C ILE A 242 -21.65 -4.72 -10.92
N GLY A 243 -21.73 -5.53 -11.97
CA GLY A 243 -22.83 -6.48 -12.22
C GLY A 243 -22.56 -7.84 -11.60
N GLY A 244 -23.54 -8.74 -11.68
CA GLY A 244 -23.42 -10.10 -11.14
C GLY A 244 -22.23 -10.89 -11.67
N LEU A 245 -21.84 -10.69 -12.92
CA LEU A 245 -20.67 -11.34 -13.57
C LEU A 245 -19.33 -10.70 -13.18
N SER A 246 -19.33 -9.47 -12.67
CA SER A 246 -18.13 -8.73 -12.32
C SER A 246 -17.69 -8.93 -10.87
N ARG A 247 -18.48 -9.60 -10.03
CA ARG A 247 -18.19 -9.74 -8.58
C ARG A 247 -16.86 -10.43 -8.29
N GLY A 248 -16.43 -11.37 -9.13
CA GLY A 248 -15.13 -12.03 -8.98
C GLY A 248 -13.93 -11.15 -9.31
N ASN A 249 -14.14 -10.01 -9.96
CA ASN A 249 -13.10 -9.09 -10.39
C ASN A 249 -12.90 -7.91 -9.42
N VAL A 250 -13.74 -7.82 -8.38
CA VAL A 250 -13.66 -6.75 -7.37
C VAL A 250 -13.21 -7.34 -6.05
N GLN A 251 -12.12 -6.84 -5.53
CA GLN A 251 -11.60 -7.17 -4.22
C GLN A 251 -11.70 -5.93 -3.32
N LEU A 252 -12.28 -6.11 -2.15
CA LEU A 252 -12.34 -5.09 -1.11
C LEU A 252 -11.25 -5.38 -0.08
N ASP A 253 -10.56 -4.33 0.34
CA ASP A 253 -9.62 -4.46 1.44
C ASP A 253 -10.37 -4.71 2.76
N PRO A 254 -9.83 -5.51 3.68
CA PRO A 254 -10.44 -5.82 4.96
C PRO A 254 -10.26 -4.68 5.98
N VAL A 255 -10.55 -3.45 5.56
CA VAL A 255 -10.44 -2.24 6.39
C VAL A 255 -11.82 -1.70 6.73
N ILE A 256 -11.97 -1.25 7.97
CA ILE A 256 -13.17 -0.53 8.40
C ILE A 256 -12.97 0.93 8.05
N GLY A 257 -13.84 1.47 7.20
CA GLY A 257 -13.87 2.88 6.84
C GLY A 257 -15.14 3.54 7.36
N MET A 258 -15.08 4.84 7.57
CA MET A 258 -16.25 5.65 7.88
C MET A 258 -16.53 6.60 6.71
N PHE A 259 -17.75 6.55 6.21
CA PHE A 259 -18.27 7.54 5.26
C PHE A 259 -19.31 8.38 5.98
N GLY A 260 -19.15 9.70 6.01
CA GLY A 260 -20.03 10.56 6.77
C GLY A 260 -19.89 12.02 6.43
N ILE A 261 -20.74 12.83 7.04
CA ILE A 261 -20.71 14.29 6.96
C ILE A 261 -20.03 14.81 8.22
N MET A 262 -18.92 15.54 8.02
CA MET A 262 -18.26 16.25 9.10
C MET A 262 -18.68 17.71 9.06
N ILE A 263 -19.18 18.22 10.21
CA ILE A 263 -19.55 19.62 10.38
C ILE A 263 -18.32 20.35 10.93
N ASP A 264 -17.64 21.09 10.07
CA ASP A 264 -16.49 21.90 10.42
C ASP A 264 -16.92 23.33 10.70
N GLY A 265 -16.74 23.81 11.95
CA GLY A 265 -17.07 25.16 12.37
C GLY A 265 -18.58 25.45 12.26
N ALA A 266 -19.38 24.83 13.11
CA ALA A 266 -20.82 25.00 13.13
C ALA A 266 -21.23 26.46 13.24
N GLN A 267 -21.81 27.02 12.16
CA GLN A 267 -22.31 28.39 12.06
C GLN A 267 -23.75 28.41 11.52
N GLY A 268 -24.47 29.50 11.74
CA GLY A 268 -25.83 29.67 11.23
C GLY A 268 -26.76 28.58 11.75
N PHE A 269 -27.54 27.95 10.88
CA PHE A 269 -28.48 26.88 11.21
C PHE A 269 -27.84 25.70 11.96
N LEU A 270 -26.62 25.34 11.59
CA LEU A 270 -25.88 24.21 12.21
C LEU A 270 -25.17 24.59 13.52
N ALA A 271 -25.21 25.86 13.96
CA ALA A 271 -24.71 26.24 15.28
C ALA A 271 -25.51 25.58 16.40
N GLU A 272 -26.82 25.41 16.18
CA GLU A 272 -27.74 24.82 17.15
C GLU A 272 -27.61 23.26 17.17
N SER A 273 -27.46 22.69 18.38
CA SER A 273 -27.32 21.21 18.54
C SER A 273 -28.54 20.43 18.00
N PRO A 274 -29.81 20.86 18.24
CA PRO A 274 -30.97 20.17 17.70
C PRO A 274 -30.98 20.06 16.16
N ASN A 275 -30.47 21.08 15.47
CA ASN A 275 -30.42 21.09 14.02
C ASN A 275 -29.36 20.09 13.48
N ARG A 276 -28.24 19.94 14.19
CA ARG A 276 -27.22 18.90 13.87
C ARG A 276 -27.77 17.48 14.11
N GLU A 277 -28.53 17.32 15.18
CA GLU A 277 -29.21 16.05 15.50
C GLU A 277 -30.26 15.70 14.42
N ALA A 278 -31.09 16.66 14.03
CA ALA A 278 -32.07 16.49 12.96
C ALA A 278 -31.41 16.10 11.64
N LEU A 279 -30.25 16.71 11.30
CA LEU A 279 -29.46 16.33 10.13
C LEU A 279 -28.96 14.90 10.24
N ALA A 280 -28.45 14.50 11.40
CA ALA A 280 -27.98 13.14 11.64
C ALA A 280 -29.08 12.09 11.52
N LEU A 281 -30.31 12.41 11.95
CA LEU A 281 -31.49 11.55 11.84
C LEU A 281 -32.04 11.47 10.41
N ALA A 282 -31.80 12.48 9.59
CA ALA A 282 -32.23 12.50 8.18
C ALA A 282 -31.36 11.63 7.26
N ILE A 283 -30.20 11.18 7.74
CA ILE A 283 -29.29 10.30 6.97
C ILE A 283 -29.78 8.86 7.14
N ASP A 284 -30.15 8.24 6.02
CA ASP A 284 -30.43 6.80 5.97
C ASP A 284 -29.10 6.04 6.10
N ARG A 285 -29.03 5.09 7.06
CA ARG A 285 -27.78 4.38 7.43
C ARG A 285 -27.89 2.90 7.11
#